data_4967c44a6ab43b1c33ee438933d0183b
#
_entry.id   4967c44a6ab43b1c33ee438933d0183b
#
_cell.length_a   1.000
_cell.length_b   1.000
_cell.length_c   1.000
_cell.angle_alpha   90.00
_cell.angle_beta   90.00
_cell.angle_gamma   90.00
#
_symmetry.space_group_name_H-M   'P 1'
#
loop_
_entity.id
_entity.type
_entity.pdbx_description
1 polymer ?
#
loop_
_entity_poly.entity_id
_entity_poly.type
_entity_poly.pdbx_seq_one_letter_code
_entity_poly.pdbx_strand_id
1 'polypeptide(L)'
;MGTHLTERVVKAAEIGTRKYVIFDEACAGFGLCVFESGRKTFILIYRAAGRQRRMTIGTWPSWSVIAAREEAKRLKRDIDRGEDPMDVRSSARHAPTVDELVDRYIDEHLPKLSASSGKDQASMVRTLVLPEWRSRKVADITPTDVDRLLTKVAAGRPRVWKKTVKPIKVPRARKSKQAKPKSPAKTGSVAQID
;
A
#
# COMPACT_ATOMS: atom_id res chain seq x y z
N MET A 1 15.05 36.30 3.38
CA MET A 1 14.95 36.85 2.02
C MET A 1 14.95 35.70 1.03
N GLY A 2 14.07 35.72 0.01
CA GLY A 2 14.10 34.75 -1.09
C GLY A 2 15.10 35.21 -2.15
N THR A 3 15.66 34.28 -2.87
CA THR A 3 16.58 34.52 -4.00
C THR A 3 15.92 33.98 -5.25
N HIS A 4 15.99 34.71 -6.36
CA HIS A 4 15.50 34.17 -7.63
C HIS A 4 16.35 32.95 -8.03
N LEU A 5 15.80 31.74 -7.88
CA LEU A 5 16.49 30.51 -8.22
C LEU A 5 16.68 30.40 -9.74
N THR A 6 17.94 30.34 -10.15
CA THR A 6 18.37 30.11 -11.56
C THR A 6 19.32 28.94 -11.61
N GLU A 7 19.54 28.36 -12.79
CA GLU A 7 20.55 27.30 -12.97
C GLU A 7 21.95 27.75 -12.51
N ARG A 8 22.27 29.03 -12.67
CA ARG A 8 23.54 29.60 -12.21
C ARG A 8 23.65 29.56 -10.69
N VAL A 9 22.58 29.93 -9.97
CA VAL A 9 22.50 29.87 -8.49
C VAL A 9 22.61 28.42 -8.01
N VAL A 10 21.91 27.49 -8.66
CA VAL A 10 21.98 26.07 -8.30
C VAL A 10 23.37 25.48 -8.50
N LYS A 11 24.05 25.83 -9.61
CA LYS A 11 25.43 25.40 -9.85
C LYS A 11 26.38 25.97 -8.82
N ALA A 12 26.29 27.29 -8.53
CA ALA A 12 27.13 28.00 -7.59
C ALA A 12 26.87 27.67 -6.12
N ALA A 13 25.77 27.01 -5.78
CA ALA A 13 25.46 26.64 -4.40
C ALA A 13 26.52 25.67 -3.87
N GLU A 14 27.29 26.12 -2.89
CA GLU A 14 28.40 25.38 -2.28
C GLU A 14 27.91 24.37 -1.25
N ILE A 15 28.71 23.35 -1.00
CA ILE A 15 28.44 22.33 0.03
C ILE A 15 28.75 22.95 1.38
N GLY A 16 27.74 23.04 2.25
CA GLY A 16 27.91 23.51 3.63
C GLY A 16 28.21 22.37 4.60
N THR A 17 28.61 22.73 5.83
CA THR A 17 28.78 21.78 6.94
C THR A 17 27.48 21.18 7.44
N ARG A 18 26.34 21.77 7.07
CA ARG A 18 24.98 21.31 7.36
C ARG A 18 24.11 21.52 6.15
N LYS A 19 23.08 20.68 6.01
CA LYS A 19 22.05 20.88 4.97
C LYS A 19 21.37 22.24 5.14
N TYR A 20 21.18 22.96 4.07
CA TYR A 20 20.48 24.25 4.05
C TYR A 20 19.54 24.35 2.85
N VAL A 21 18.66 25.34 2.88
CA VAL A 21 17.64 25.56 1.83
C VAL A 21 17.74 26.98 1.33
N ILE A 22 17.80 27.13 0.00
CA ILE A 22 17.69 28.41 -0.70
C ILE A 22 16.25 28.48 -1.22
N PHE A 23 15.43 29.40 -0.69
CA PHE A 23 14.05 29.57 -1.13
C PHE A 23 13.97 30.46 -2.36
N ASP A 24 13.07 30.10 -3.27
CA ASP A 24 12.76 30.87 -4.48
C ASP A 24 11.79 32.01 -4.14
N GLU A 25 12.09 33.24 -4.60
CA GLU A 25 11.19 34.37 -4.41
C GLU A 25 9.96 34.34 -5.32
N ALA A 26 10.09 33.70 -6.51
CA ALA A 26 9.03 33.62 -7.50
C ALA A 26 7.94 32.58 -7.16
N CYS A 27 8.23 31.65 -6.27
CA CYS A 27 7.29 30.61 -5.86
C CYS A 27 7.43 30.31 -4.35
N ALA A 28 6.56 30.91 -3.55
CA ALA A 28 6.60 30.75 -2.09
C ALA A 28 6.56 29.28 -1.67
N GLY A 29 7.48 28.88 -0.78
CA GLY A 29 7.64 27.52 -0.31
C GLY A 29 8.47 26.59 -1.21
N PHE A 30 8.73 26.97 -2.47
CA PHE A 30 9.65 26.27 -3.34
C PHE A 30 11.09 26.64 -3.00
N GLY A 31 11.99 25.67 -3.04
CA GLY A 31 13.40 25.93 -2.76
C GLY A 31 14.33 24.79 -3.16
N LEU A 32 15.62 25.09 -3.13
CA LEU A 32 16.71 24.14 -3.33
C LEU A 32 17.27 23.72 -1.97
N CYS A 33 17.22 22.44 -1.65
CA CYS A 33 17.90 21.86 -0.51
C CYS A 33 19.27 21.34 -0.96
N VAL A 34 20.32 21.87 -0.36
CA VAL A 34 21.71 21.43 -0.56
C VAL A 34 22.09 20.55 0.64
N PHE A 35 22.53 19.33 0.36
CA PHE A 35 22.97 18.38 1.39
C PHE A 35 24.50 18.41 1.55
N GLU A 36 24.97 18.00 2.69
CA GLU A 36 26.39 17.83 3.02
C GLU A 36 27.12 16.89 2.03
N SER A 37 26.40 15.94 1.44
CA SER A 37 26.89 15.03 0.39
C SER A 37 27.03 15.67 -0.99
N GLY A 38 26.75 16.98 -1.12
CA GLY A 38 26.71 17.67 -2.42
C GLY A 38 25.44 17.45 -3.23
N ARG A 39 24.53 16.58 -2.78
CA ARG A 39 23.24 16.36 -3.46
C ARG A 39 22.38 17.62 -3.34
N LYS A 40 21.85 18.06 -4.48
CA LYS A 40 20.96 19.23 -4.60
C LYS A 40 19.57 18.75 -4.99
N THR A 41 18.56 19.11 -4.21
CA THR A 41 17.19 18.58 -4.37
C THR A 41 16.16 19.70 -4.28
N PHE A 42 15.27 19.79 -5.25
CA PHE A 42 14.15 20.74 -5.22
C PHE A 42 13.06 20.24 -4.29
N ILE A 43 12.58 21.14 -3.46
CA ILE A 43 11.58 20.86 -2.44
C ILE A 43 10.45 21.88 -2.50
N LEU A 44 9.27 21.48 -2.06
CA LEU A 44 8.15 22.35 -1.76
C LEU A 44 7.77 22.19 -0.30
N ILE A 45 7.73 23.32 0.45
CA ILE A 45 7.22 23.39 1.82
C ILE A 45 5.87 24.08 1.74
N TYR A 46 4.84 23.43 2.31
CA TYR A 46 3.46 23.92 2.27
C TYR A 46 2.73 23.55 3.54
N ARG A 47 1.53 24.08 3.73
CA ARG A 47 0.60 23.70 4.81
C ARG A 47 -0.61 23.01 4.22
N ALA A 48 -0.98 21.85 4.82
CA ALA A 48 -2.22 21.16 4.54
C ALA A 48 -2.80 20.64 5.86
N ALA A 49 -4.11 20.74 6.04
CA ALA A 49 -4.81 20.34 7.25
C ALA A 49 -4.15 20.88 8.55
N GLY A 50 -3.71 22.15 8.55
CA GLY A 50 -3.07 22.80 9.69
C GLY A 50 -1.61 22.36 9.96
N ARG A 51 -1.06 21.42 9.22
CA ARG A 51 0.31 20.90 9.39
C ARG A 51 1.25 21.40 8.29
N GLN A 52 2.48 21.72 8.68
CA GLN A 52 3.53 22.02 7.71
C GLN A 52 4.08 20.69 7.16
N ARG A 53 4.12 20.60 5.85
CA ARG A 53 4.65 19.45 5.12
C ARG A 53 5.78 19.86 4.18
N ARG A 54 6.70 18.92 3.92
CA ARG A 54 7.81 19.11 2.99
C ARG A 54 7.82 17.99 1.97
N MET A 55 7.69 18.34 0.71
CA MET A 55 7.69 17.40 -0.40
C MET A 55 8.94 17.58 -1.26
N THR A 56 9.53 16.49 -1.70
CA THR A 56 10.60 16.49 -2.69
C THR A 56 10.00 16.43 -4.08
N ILE A 57 10.41 17.38 -4.94
CA ILE A 57 10.01 17.44 -6.36
C ILE A 57 10.96 16.61 -7.19
N GLY A 58 12.25 16.89 -7.12
CA GLY A 58 13.26 16.19 -7.89
C GLY A 58 14.67 16.57 -7.50
N THR A 59 15.66 15.92 -8.10
CA THR A 59 17.08 16.14 -7.83
C THR A 59 17.73 16.79 -9.04
N TRP A 60 18.55 17.81 -8.79
CA TRP A 60 19.41 18.38 -9.83
C TRP A 60 20.58 17.42 -10.10
N PRO A 61 21.07 17.25 -11.36
CA PRO A 61 20.63 17.92 -12.59
C PRO A 61 19.49 17.25 -13.35
N SER A 62 18.92 16.12 -12.87
CA SER A 62 17.82 15.42 -13.55
C SER A 62 16.59 16.30 -13.74
N TRP A 63 16.38 17.26 -12.85
CA TRP A 63 15.36 18.29 -12.95
C TRP A 63 16.00 19.65 -13.16
N SER A 64 15.52 20.43 -14.13
CA SER A 64 15.89 21.84 -14.29
C SER A 64 15.13 22.70 -13.28
N VAL A 65 15.64 23.88 -12.97
CA VAL A 65 14.97 24.84 -12.08
C VAL A 65 13.60 25.23 -12.61
N ILE A 66 13.48 25.42 -13.92
CA ILE A 66 12.21 25.81 -14.58
C ILE A 66 11.18 24.69 -14.40
N ALA A 67 11.53 23.46 -14.75
CA ALA A 67 10.63 22.32 -14.62
C ALA A 67 10.21 22.08 -13.15
N ALA A 68 11.14 22.20 -12.20
CA ALA A 68 10.86 22.05 -10.79
C ALA A 68 9.94 23.15 -10.25
N ARG A 69 10.10 24.40 -10.72
CA ARG A 69 9.23 25.52 -10.34
C ARG A 69 7.82 25.35 -10.91
N GLU A 70 7.68 24.92 -12.16
CA GLU A 70 6.36 24.66 -12.74
C GLU A 70 5.63 23.52 -12.02
N GLU A 71 6.34 22.46 -11.66
CA GLU A 71 5.76 21.39 -10.84
C GLU A 71 5.35 21.88 -9.44
N ALA A 72 6.18 22.74 -8.81
CA ALA A 72 5.82 23.36 -7.54
C ALA A 72 4.52 24.18 -7.64
N LYS A 73 4.37 24.96 -8.73
CA LYS A 73 3.14 25.73 -8.98
C LYS A 73 1.93 24.82 -9.23
N ARG A 74 2.12 23.69 -9.94
CA ARG A 74 1.07 22.69 -10.14
C ARG A 74 0.60 22.12 -8.81
N LEU A 75 1.54 21.64 -7.99
CA LEU A 75 1.27 21.10 -6.66
C LEU A 75 0.57 22.11 -5.75
N LYS A 76 0.93 23.39 -5.81
CA LYS A 76 0.24 24.44 -5.06
C LYS A 76 -1.22 24.59 -5.48
N ARG A 77 -1.51 24.52 -6.78
CA ARG A 77 -2.91 24.54 -7.26
C ARG A 77 -3.73 23.36 -6.74
N ASP A 78 -3.10 22.18 -6.64
CA ASP A 78 -3.76 20.98 -6.08
C ASP A 78 -4.03 21.18 -4.59
N ILE A 79 -3.07 21.73 -3.85
CA ILE A 79 -3.22 22.08 -2.43
C ILE A 79 -4.34 23.13 -2.20
N ASP A 80 -4.40 24.16 -3.05
CA ASP A 80 -5.43 25.21 -2.98
C ASP A 80 -6.84 24.64 -3.26
N ARG A 81 -6.94 23.52 -4.00
CA ARG A 81 -8.18 22.75 -4.20
C ARG A 81 -8.52 21.84 -3.04
N GLY A 82 -7.67 21.75 -2.01
CA GLY A 82 -7.85 20.89 -0.86
C GLY A 82 -7.23 19.49 -0.99
N GLU A 83 -6.54 19.21 -2.08
CA GLU A 83 -5.81 17.94 -2.26
C GLU A 83 -4.45 18.03 -1.57
N ASP A 84 -4.10 17.03 -0.76
CA ASP A 84 -2.76 16.94 -0.19
C ASP A 84 -1.89 15.99 -1.01
N PRO A 85 -0.89 16.50 -1.77
CA PRO A 85 -0.04 15.68 -2.63
C PRO A 85 0.76 14.61 -1.86
N MET A 86 1.06 14.88 -0.58
CA MET A 86 1.74 13.89 0.28
C MET A 86 0.81 12.74 0.65
N ASP A 87 -0.46 13.02 0.93
CA ASP A 87 -1.44 11.97 1.25
C ASP A 87 -1.79 11.14 0.02
N VAL A 88 -1.94 11.76 -1.16
CA VAL A 88 -2.11 11.04 -2.43
C VAL A 88 -0.93 10.11 -2.68
N ARG A 89 0.31 10.61 -2.53
CA ARG A 89 1.53 9.81 -2.72
C ARG A 89 1.66 8.71 -1.66
N SER A 90 1.28 8.98 -0.42
CA SER A 90 1.28 8.02 0.69
C SER A 90 0.25 6.93 0.45
N SER A 91 -0.98 7.28 0.13
CA SER A 91 -2.07 6.34 -0.17
C SER A 91 -1.71 5.43 -1.35
N ALA A 92 -1.15 6.00 -2.42
CA ALA A 92 -0.66 5.23 -3.55
C ALA A 92 0.48 4.27 -3.15
N ARG A 93 1.34 4.65 -2.21
CA ARG A 93 2.42 3.80 -1.71
C ARG A 93 1.91 2.66 -0.81
N HIS A 94 0.92 2.94 0.05
CA HIS A 94 0.32 1.99 0.99
C HIS A 94 -0.90 1.26 0.42
N ALA A 95 -1.23 1.47 -0.86
CA ALA A 95 -2.28 0.70 -1.51
C ALA A 95 -1.94 -0.81 -1.42
N PRO A 96 -2.92 -1.65 -1.04
CA PRO A 96 -2.67 -3.07 -0.79
C PRO A 96 -2.17 -3.78 -2.05
N THR A 97 -1.24 -4.70 -1.84
CA THR A 97 -0.74 -5.60 -2.87
C THR A 97 -1.67 -6.80 -3.04
N VAL A 98 -1.52 -7.51 -4.13
CA VAL A 98 -2.27 -8.77 -4.35
C VAL A 98 -1.87 -9.83 -3.31
N ASP A 99 -0.62 -9.86 -2.84
CA ASP A 99 -0.18 -10.77 -1.77
C ASP A 99 -0.97 -10.53 -0.48
N GLU A 100 -1.06 -9.28 -0.04
CA GLU A 100 -1.82 -8.88 1.16
C GLU A 100 -3.34 -9.16 1.00
N LEU A 101 -3.88 -8.93 -0.19
CA LEU A 101 -5.29 -9.26 -0.48
C LEU A 101 -5.54 -10.77 -0.40
N VAL A 102 -4.62 -11.58 -0.92
CA VAL A 102 -4.72 -13.04 -0.89
C VAL A 102 -4.62 -13.58 0.52
N ASP A 103 -3.69 -13.06 1.34
CA ASP A 103 -3.56 -13.47 2.73
C ASP A 103 -4.85 -13.15 3.50
N ARG A 104 -5.38 -11.94 3.35
CA ARG A 104 -6.66 -11.56 3.96
C ARG A 104 -7.83 -12.41 3.46
N TYR A 105 -7.89 -12.73 2.18
CA TYR A 105 -8.89 -13.63 1.61
C TYR A 105 -8.84 -15.03 2.24
N ILE A 106 -7.63 -15.56 2.44
CA ILE A 106 -7.42 -16.87 3.06
C ILE A 106 -7.84 -16.85 4.54
N ASP A 107 -7.53 -15.80 5.27
CA ASP A 107 -7.79 -15.71 6.71
C ASP A 107 -9.24 -15.37 7.04
N GLU A 108 -9.88 -14.51 6.26
CA GLU A 108 -11.23 -14.00 6.56
C GLU A 108 -12.35 -14.71 5.80
N HIS A 109 -12.10 -15.16 4.57
CA HIS A 109 -13.13 -15.71 3.67
C HIS A 109 -13.14 -17.23 3.65
N LEU A 110 -11.98 -17.87 3.48
CA LEU A 110 -11.91 -19.33 3.34
C LEU A 110 -12.43 -20.10 4.57
N PRO A 111 -12.30 -19.63 5.82
CA PRO A 111 -12.89 -20.32 6.97
C PRO A 111 -14.41 -20.42 6.94
N LYS A 112 -15.08 -19.57 6.13
CA LYS A 112 -16.54 -19.58 5.95
C LYS A 112 -17.01 -20.66 4.98
N LEU A 113 -16.09 -21.23 4.21
CA LEU A 113 -16.37 -22.28 3.23
C LEU A 113 -16.17 -23.67 3.81
N SER A 114 -16.60 -24.70 3.06
CA SER A 114 -16.27 -26.08 3.43
C SER A 114 -14.75 -26.28 3.42
N ALA A 115 -14.25 -27.16 4.30
CA ALA A 115 -12.81 -27.43 4.42
C ALA A 115 -12.14 -27.89 3.11
N SER A 116 -12.87 -28.56 2.24
CA SER A 116 -12.43 -28.98 0.91
C SER A 116 -12.32 -27.78 -0.02
N SER A 117 -13.42 -27.02 -0.18
CA SER A 117 -13.46 -25.83 -1.05
C SER A 117 -12.44 -24.77 -0.65
N GLY A 118 -12.24 -24.55 0.65
CA GLY A 118 -11.24 -23.61 1.15
C GLY A 118 -9.82 -23.99 0.77
N LYS A 119 -9.49 -25.29 0.85
CA LYS A 119 -8.14 -25.78 0.43
C LYS A 119 -7.93 -25.63 -1.07
N ASP A 120 -8.93 -25.96 -1.87
CA ASP A 120 -8.84 -25.89 -3.33
C ASP A 120 -8.69 -24.43 -3.79
N GLN A 121 -9.48 -23.51 -3.21
CA GLN A 121 -9.38 -22.08 -3.53
C GLN A 121 -8.04 -21.49 -3.07
N ALA A 122 -7.57 -21.81 -1.86
CA ALA A 122 -6.25 -21.35 -1.39
C ALA A 122 -5.12 -21.86 -2.31
N SER A 123 -5.17 -23.11 -2.74
CA SER A 123 -4.23 -23.68 -3.68
C SER A 123 -4.28 -22.96 -5.02
N MET A 124 -5.47 -22.74 -5.56
CA MET A 124 -5.69 -22.06 -6.84
C MET A 124 -5.11 -20.65 -6.84
N VAL A 125 -5.46 -19.83 -5.83
CA VAL A 125 -4.99 -18.45 -5.74
C VAL A 125 -3.47 -18.39 -5.59
N ARG A 126 -2.88 -19.24 -4.75
CA ARG A 126 -1.43 -19.26 -4.53
C ARG A 126 -0.62 -19.76 -5.71
N THR A 127 -1.19 -20.62 -6.54
CA THR A 127 -0.47 -21.23 -7.65
C THR A 127 -0.72 -20.56 -8.99
N LEU A 128 -1.86 -19.89 -9.17
CA LEU A 128 -2.20 -19.25 -10.42
C LEU A 128 -2.08 -17.72 -10.34
N VAL A 129 -2.49 -17.11 -9.24
CA VAL A 129 -2.56 -15.66 -9.11
C VAL A 129 -1.25 -15.08 -8.58
N LEU A 130 -0.75 -15.57 -7.45
CA LEU A 130 0.45 -15.02 -6.81
C LEU A 130 1.71 -15.03 -7.67
N PRO A 131 2.01 -16.05 -8.50
CA PRO A 131 3.21 -16.02 -9.35
C PRO A 131 3.23 -14.86 -10.35
N GLU A 132 2.04 -14.39 -10.78
CA GLU A 132 1.90 -13.34 -11.79
C GLU A 132 1.80 -11.94 -11.16
N TRP A 133 1.13 -11.81 -9.99
CA TRP A 133 0.73 -10.50 -9.46
C TRP A 133 1.15 -10.22 -8.02
N ARG A 134 1.94 -11.06 -7.39
CA ARG A 134 2.27 -10.99 -5.96
C ARG A 134 2.59 -9.57 -5.45
N SER A 135 3.51 -8.88 -6.13
CA SER A 135 3.97 -7.54 -5.76
C SER A 135 3.19 -6.40 -6.43
N ARG A 136 2.23 -6.71 -7.31
CA ARG A 136 1.40 -5.69 -7.95
C ARG A 136 0.36 -5.18 -6.96
N LYS A 137 0.03 -3.90 -7.07
CA LYS A 137 -1.07 -3.33 -6.29
C LYS A 137 -2.41 -3.76 -6.87
N VAL A 138 -3.38 -3.97 -5.99
CA VAL A 138 -4.73 -4.38 -6.41
C VAL A 138 -5.33 -3.37 -7.38
N ALA A 139 -5.11 -2.07 -7.13
CA ALA A 139 -5.58 -0.99 -7.99
C ALA A 139 -4.97 -0.98 -9.41
N ASP A 140 -3.82 -1.62 -9.60
CA ASP A 140 -3.12 -1.68 -10.89
C ASP A 140 -3.53 -2.90 -11.73
N ILE A 141 -4.45 -3.74 -11.24
CA ILE A 141 -4.95 -4.91 -11.97
C ILE A 141 -6.08 -4.46 -12.88
N THR A 142 -5.88 -4.64 -14.17
CA THR A 142 -6.87 -4.29 -15.18
C THR A 142 -7.66 -5.52 -15.63
N PRO A 143 -8.87 -5.35 -16.21
CA PRO A 143 -9.61 -6.46 -16.82
C PRO A 143 -8.77 -7.24 -17.85
N THR A 144 -7.96 -6.54 -18.63
CA THR A 144 -7.04 -7.16 -19.60
C THR A 144 -6.00 -8.07 -18.95
N ASP A 145 -5.52 -7.73 -17.74
CA ASP A 145 -4.60 -8.60 -17.00
C ASP A 145 -5.30 -9.89 -16.57
N VAL A 146 -6.57 -9.78 -16.15
CA VAL A 146 -7.39 -10.95 -15.80
C VAL A 146 -7.60 -11.87 -17.01
N ASP A 147 -7.95 -11.32 -18.16
CA ASP A 147 -8.13 -12.10 -19.40
C ASP A 147 -6.83 -12.80 -19.82
N ARG A 148 -5.69 -12.13 -19.70
CA ARG A 148 -4.37 -12.74 -19.95
C ARG A 148 -4.09 -13.90 -18.99
N LEU A 149 -4.41 -13.75 -17.70
CA LEU A 149 -4.24 -14.82 -16.73
C LEU A 149 -5.15 -16.00 -17.06
N LEU A 150 -6.42 -15.75 -17.37
CA LEU A 150 -7.36 -16.80 -17.76
C LEU A 150 -6.90 -17.55 -19.02
N THR A 151 -6.41 -16.84 -20.02
CA THR A 151 -5.83 -17.43 -21.25
C THR A 151 -4.63 -18.32 -20.91
N LYS A 152 -3.72 -17.88 -20.04
CA LYS A 152 -2.58 -18.69 -19.59
C LYS A 152 -3.02 -19.96 -18.86
N VAL A 153 -4.03 -19.85 -18.02
CA VAL A 153 -4.60 -20.98 -17.29
C VAL A 153 -5.28 -21.97 -18.23
N ALA A 154 -6.02 -21.47 -19.23
CA ALA A 154 -6.69 -22.30 -20.24
C ALA A 154 -5.69 -23.02 -21.17
N ALA A 155 -4.57 -22.38 -21.51
CA ALA A 155 -3.51 -22.97 -22.36
C ALA A 155 -2.71 -24.09 -21.67
N GLY A 156 -2.94 -24.36 -20.40
CA GLY A 156 -2.30 -25.41 -19.62
C GLY A 156 -1.48 -24.88 -18.44
N ARG A 157 -1.56 -25.61 -17.34
CA ARG A 157 -0.89 -25.24 -16.10
C ARG A 157 0.64 -25.20 -16.27
N PRO A 158 1.33 -24.11 -15.91
CA PRO A 158 2.78 -24.09 -16.00
C PRO A 158 3.39 -25.21 -15.13
N ARG A 159 4.41 -25.88 -15.65
CA ARG A 159 5.13 -26.99 -14.98
C ARG A 159 5.76 -26.64 -13.62
N VAL A 160 5.69 -25.39 -13.20
CA VAL A 160 6.25 -24.87 -11.92
C VAL A 160 5.47 -25.35 -10.69
N TRP A 161 4.34 -25.99 -10.86
CA TRP A 161 3.44 -26.48 -9.82
C TRP A 161 4.08 -27.37 -8.74
N LYS A 162 5.20 -28.05 -9.01
CA LYS A 162 5.65 -29.16 -8.14
C LYS A 162 6.64 -28.81 -7.03
N LYS A 163 7.18 -27.59 -6.90
CA LYS A 163 8.35 -27.37 -6.02
C LYS A 163 8.30 -26.26 -4.97
N THR A 164 7.30 -25.39 -4.89
CA THR A 164 7.41 -24.20 -4.01
C THR A 164 6.25 -23.95 -3.04
N VAL A 165 5.25 -24.76 -2.99
CA VAL A 165 4.13 -24.52 -2.04
C VAL A 165 4.35 -25.37 -0.79
N LYS A 166 4.85 -24.74 0.29
CA LYS A 166 4.79 -25.37 1.63
C LYS A 166 3.31 -25.60 1.97
N PRO A 167 2.96 -26.81 2.48
CA PRO A 167 1.59 -27.10 2.87
C PRO A 167 1.16 -26.16 3.99
N ILE A 168 0.04 -25.45 3.77
CA ILE A 168 -0.53 -24.55 4.76
C ILE A 168 -1.13 -25.40 5.88
N LYS A 169 -0.74 -25.12 7.12
CA LYS A 169 -1.52 -25.54 8.29
C LYS A 169 -2.76 -24.64 8.34
N VAL A 170 -3.86 -25.11 7.74
CA VAL A 170 -5.17 -24.48 7.95
C VAL A 170 -5.51 -24.66 9.44
N PRO A 171 -5.76 -23.59 10.20
CA PRO A 171 -6.20 -23.74 11.59
C PRO A 171 -7.46 -24.63 11.61
N ARG A 172 -7.40 -25.76 12.32
CA ARG A 172 -8.59 -26.58 12.52
C ARG A 172 -9.64 -25.72 13.22
N ALA A 173 -10.80 -25.54 12.58
CA ALA A 173 -11.96 -24.92 13.20
C ALA A 173 -12.14 -25.54 14.59
N ARG A 174 -12.09 -24.71 15.65
CA ARG A 174 -12.42 -25.15 17.01
C ARG A 174 -13.82 -25.74 16.94
N LYS A 175 -13.91 -27.07 17.08
CA LYS A 175 -15.21 -27.70 17.33
C LYS A 175 -15.81 -27.01 18.54
N SER A 176 -16.86 -26.24 18.35
CA SER A 176 -17.69 -25.75 19.45
C SER A 176 -18.17 -26.97 20.24
N LYS A 177 -17.75 -27.08 21.51
CA LYS A 177 -18.32 -28.05 22.42
C LYS A 177 -19.80 -27.70 22.54
N GLN A 178 -20.64 -28.40 21.79
CA GLN A 178 -22.07 -28.41 22.07
C GLN A 178 -22.23 -28.94 23.48
N ALA A 179 -22.69 -28.07 24.38
CA ALA A 179 -23.10 -28.50 25.73
C ALA A 179 -24.20 -29.52 25.59
N LYS A 180 -24.00 -30.75 26.12
CA LYS A 180 -25.03 -31.74 26.22
C LYS A 180 -26.22 -31.16 27.01
N PRO A 181 -27.48 -31.31 26.56
CA PRO A 181 -28.61 -30.90 27.34
C PRO A 181 -28.66 -31.70 28.66
N LYS A 182 -28.74 -31.00 29.78
CA LYS A 182 -28.97 -31.62 31.10
C LYS A 182 -30.30 -32.35 31.06
N SER A 183 -30.28 -33.66 31.42
CA SER A 183 -31.46 -34.46 31.63
C SER A 183 -32.37 -33.84 32.70
N PRO A 184 -33.73 -33.89 32.54
CA PRO A 184 -34.62 -33.34 33.54
C PRO A 184 -34.56 -34.18 34.84
N ALA A 185 -34.54 -33.49 35.97
CA ALA A 185 -34.56 -34.09 37.30
C ALA A 185 -35.84 -34.89 37.49
N LYS A 186 -35.69 -36.12 38.00
CA LYS A 186 -36.82 -36.97 38.41
C LYS A 186 -37.56 -36.29 39.57
N THR A 187 -38.82 -35.94 39.33
CA THR A 187 -39.76 -35.47 40.34
C THR A 187 -40.09 -36.63 41.27
N GLY A 188 -39.74 -36.48 42.54
CA GLY A 188 -40.03 -37.44 43.56
C GLY A 188 -41.54 -37.54 43.80
N SER A 189 -42.01 -38.80 43.93
CA SER A 189 -43.32 -39.19 44.30
C SER A 189 -43.68 -38.63 45.70
N VAL A 190 -44.79 -37.90 45.81
CA VAL A 190 -45.40 -37.53 47.10
C VAL A 190 -46.27 -38.67 47.50
N ALA A 191 -45.91 -39.28 48.63
CA ALA A 191 -46.76 -40.28 49.30
C ALA A 191 -48.01 -39.60 49.90
N GLN A 192 -49.18 -40.17 49.60
CA GLN A 192 -50.41 -39.91 50.30
C GLN A 192 -50.33 -40.54 51.69
N ILE A 193 -50.69 -39.79 52.70
CA ILE A 193 -51.02 -40.27 54.04
C ILE A 193 -52.45 -39.80 54.30
N ASP A 194 -53.21 -40.71 54.77
CA ASP A 194 -54.61 -40.64 55.17
C ASP A 194 -54.99 -39.48 56.10
#